data_19f96dde681cae16d7ac9253391a98fb
#
_entry.id   19f96dde681cae16d7ac9253391a98fb
#
_cell.length_a   1.000
_cell.length_b   1.000
_cell.length_c   1.000
_cell.angle_alpha   90.00
_cell.angle_beta   90.00
_cell.angle_gamma   90.00
#
_symmetry.space_group_name_H-M   'P 1'
#
loop_
_entity.id
_entity.type
_entity.pdbx_description
1 polymer ?
#
loop_
_entity_poly.entity_id
_entity_poly.type
_entity_poly.pdbx_seq_one_letter_code
_entity_poly.pdbx_strand_id
1 'polypeptide(L)'
;MEQSGVVGLTFEGNPERIIDFRDAPFCTQLVLAEMLGIDDITEDTVRGWVETKTIPTAKIGRRRVINLHRIRKDLDRGKTVFCQGDYADE
;
A
#
# COMPACT_ATOMS: atom_id res chain seq x y z
N MET A 1 18.75 20.25 5.40
CA MET A 1 18.40 19.65 5.26
C MET A 1 17.64 19.36 5.07
N GLU A 2 17.68 19.38 4.86
CA GLU A 2 17.03 18.83 4.69
C GLU A 2 16.50 18.08 4.39
N GLN A 3 16.50 17.84 4.06
CA GLN A 3 15.99 16.86 3.70
C GLN A 3 15.79 16.02 4.48
N SER A 4 16.25 16.25 5.21
CA SER A 4 16.17 15.34 6.08
C SER A 4 14.89 14.95 6.48
N GLY A 5 13.98 15.57 6.59
CA GLY A 5 12.70 15.09 6.92
C GLY A 5 12.08 14.26 5.83
N VAL A 6 12.71 14.17 4.73
CA VAL A 6 12.18 13.40 3.64
C VAL A 6 12.46 11.94 3.87
N VAL A 7 11.45 11.17 4.01
CA VAL A 7 11.59 9.76 4.26
C VAL A 7 11.45 8.96 3.00
N GLY A 8 10.94 9.52 1.97
CA GLY A 8 10.75 8.80 0.75
C GLY A 8 12.05 8.42 0.08
N LEU A 9 11.94 7.74 -0.99
CA LEU A 9 13.08 7.35 -1.79
C LEU A 9 13.41 8.45 -2.76
N THR A 10 14.69 8.74 -2.89
CA THR A 10 15.18 9.71 -3.85
C THR A 10 15.95 8.99 -4.92
N PHE A 11 15.57 9.16 -6.15
CA PHE A 11 16.29 8.56 -7.24
C PHE A 11 17.54 9.35 -7.50
N GLU A 12 18.64 8.60 -7.66
CA GLU A 12 19.90 9.21 -7.83
C GLU A 12 19.89 10.11 -9.04
N GLY A 13 20.41 11.29 -8.95
CA GLY A 13 20.51 12.21 -10.05
C GLY A 13 19.22 12.92 -10.40
N ASN A 14 18.16 12.72 -9.63
CA ASN A 14 16.90 13.34 -9.96
C ASN A 14 16.12 13.66 -8.68
N PRO A 15 16.51 14.73 -8.00
CA PRO A 15 15.89 15.05 -6.72
C PRO A 15 14.40 15.37 -6.80
N GLU A 16 13.90 15.71 -7.98
CA GLU A 16 12.48 15.94 -8.11
C GLU A 16 11.66 14.67 -8.02
N ARG A 17 12.29 13.53 -8.08
CA ARG A 17 11.57 12.27 -8.07
C ARG A 17 11.63 11.63 -6.71
N ILE A 18 11.30 12.40 -5.71
CA ILE A 18 11.21 11.88 -4.36
C ILE A 18 9.89 11.15 -4.22
N ILE A 19 9.96 9.92 -3.76
CA ILE A 19 8.78 9.10 -3.58
C ILE A 19 8.38 9.14 -2.12
N ASP A 20 7.16 9.59 -1.89
CA ASP A 20 6.62 9.64 -0.54
C ASP A 20 5.57 8.54 -0.42
N PHE A 21 5.91 7.49 0.31
CA PHE A 21 5.02 6.35 0.45
C PHE A 21 3.70 6.72 1.09
N ARG A 22 3.66 7.80 1.87
CA ARG A 22 2.41 8.20 2.52
C ARG A 22 1.36 8.64 1.51
N ASP A 23 1.79 9.12 0.35
CA ASP A 23 0.87 9.64 -0.65
C ASP A 23 0.71 8.72 -1.85
N ALA A 24 1.42 7.62 -1.89
CA ALA A 24 1.33 6.71 -3.02
C ALA A 24 -0.08 6.12 -3.10
N PRO A 25 -0.69 6.11 -4.29
CA PRO A 25 -2.03 5.52 -4.42
C PRO A 25 -2.00 4.00 -4.50
N PHE A 26 -0.89 3.42 -4.91
CA PHE A 26 -0.79 1.98 -5.08
C PHE A 26 0.56 1.50 -4.57
N CYS A 27 0.61 0.21 -4.23
CA CYS A 27 1.88 -0.42 -3.90
C CYS A 27 1.79 -1.91 -4.18
N THR A 28 2.93 -2.57 -4.13
CA THR A 28 2.98 -4.03 -4.27
C THR A 28 2.71 -4.70 -2.93
N GLN A 29 2.52 -6.01 -2.98
CA GLN A 29 2.31 -6.78 -1.75
C GLN A 29 3.50 -6.69 -0.82
N LEU A 30 4.70 -6.78 -1.37
CA LEU A 30 5.89 -6.70 -0.55
C LEU A 30 6.02 -5.34 0.10
N VAL A 31 5.78 -4.27 -0.65
CA VAL A 31 5.91 -2.92 -0.13
C VAL A 31 4.88 -2.69 0.99
N LEU A 32 3.66 -3.18 0.82
CA LEU A 32 2.67 -3.02 1.88
C LEU A 32 3.13 -3.72 3.15
N ALA A 33 3.63 -4.96 3.02
CA ALA A 33 4.13 -5.68 4.19
C ALA A 33 5.22 -4.90 4.89
N GLU A 34 6.13 -4.32 4.12
CA GLU A 34 7.23 -3.56 4.70
C GLU A 34 6.76 -2.27 5.34
N MET A 35 5.79 -1.58 4.72
CA MET A 35 5.29 -0.34 5.29
C MET A 35 4.57 -0.55 6.60
N LEU A 36 3.91 -1.69 6.77
CA LEU A 36 3.23 -1.97 8.02
C LEU A 36 4.19 -2.16 9.17
N GLY A 37 5.39 -2.69 8.88
CA GLY A 37 6.41 -2.80 9.90
C GLY A 37 6.08 -3.78 11.01
N ILE A 38 5.27 -4.77 10.73
CA ILE A 38 4.87 -5.78 11.71
C ILE A 38 5.58 -7.08 11.38
N ASP A 39 6.31 -7.62 12.34
CA ASP A 39 7.25 -8.71 12.08
C ASP A 39 6.63 -9.94 11.45
N ASP A 40 5.42 -10.30 11.85
CA ASP A 40 4.81 -11.52 11.34
C ASP A 40 3.91 -11.28 10.14
N ILE A 41 3.92 -10.07 9.59
CA ILE A 41 3.20 -9.80 8.35
C ILE A 41 4.21 -9.76 7.22
N THR A 42 4.17 -10.78 6.38
CA THR A 42 5.10 -10.92 5.28
C THR A 42 4.37 -10.69 3.97
N GLU A 43 5.12 -10.75 2.88
CA GLU A 43 4.52 -10.66 1.55
C GLU A 43 3.45 -11.72 1.34
N ASP A 44 3.71 -12.94 1.83
CA ASP A 44 2.72 -14.01 1.70
C ASP A 44 1.44 -13.71 2.48
N THR A 45 1.56 -13.08 3.63
CA THR A 45 0.39 -12.67 4.39
C THR A 45 -0.45 -11.70 3.58
N VAL A 46 0.20 -10.71 2.98
CA VAL A 46 -0.51 -9.71 2.18
C VAL A 46 -1.12 -10.35 0.94
N ARG A 47 -0.40 -11.30 0.33
CA ARG A 47 -0.95 -12.02 -0.80
C ARG A 47 -2.26 -12.73 -0.42
N GLY A 48 -2.30 -13.32 0.75
CA GLY A 48 -3.52 -13.95 1.24
C GLY A 48 -4.65 -12.94 1.39
N TRP A 49 -4.35 -11.74 1.87
CA TRP A 49 -5.38 -10.69 1.95
C TRP A 49 -5.90 -10.29 0.58
N VAL A 50 -5.03 -10.24 -0.41
CA VAL A 50 -5.45 -9.93 -1.77
C VAL A 50 -6.36 -11.03 -2.31
N GLU A 51 -5.97 -12.29 -2.10
CA GLU A 51 -6.73 -13.42 -2.63
C GLU A 51 -8.09 -13.55 -1.96
N THR A 52 -8.19 -13.20 -0.70
CA THR A 52 -9.45 -13.31 0.03
C THR A 52 -10.28 -12.03 -0.03
N LYS A 53 -9.83 -11.03 -0.79
CA LYS A 53 -10.53 -9.76 -0.91
C LYS A 53 -10.67 -9.05 0.42
N THR A 54 -9.68 -9.21 1.27
CA THR A 54 -9.63 -8.52 2.55
C THR A 54 -9.19 -7.08 2.39
N ILE A 55 -8.37 -6.79 1.37
CA ILE A 55 -7.93 -5.43 1.08
C ILE A 55 -8.22 -5.10 -0.38
N PRO A 56 -8.37 -3.82 -0.69
CA PRO A 56 -8.72 -3.42 -2.05
C PRO A 56 -7.51 -3.48 -2.97
N THR A 57 -7.77 -3.80 -4.22
CA THR A 57 -6.73 -3.85 -5.23
C THR A 57 -7.13 -3.05 -6.44
N ALA A 58 -6.17 -2.78 -7.29
CA ALA A 58 -6.40 -2.17 -8.58
C ALA A 58 -5.59 -2.94 -9.61
N LYS A 59 -5.94 -2.79 -10.85
CA LYS A 59 -5.23 -3.47 -11.92
C LYS A 59 -4.66 -2.41 -12.85
N ILE A 60 -3.37 -2.44 -13.03
CA ILE A 60 -2.69 -1.53 -13.94
C ILE A 60 -2.07 -2.39 -15.04
N GLY A 61 -2.69 -2.32 -16.24
CA GLY A 61 -2.29 -3.21 -17.28
C GLY A 61 -2.57 -4.64 -16.88
N ARG A 62 -1.53 -5.46 -16.80
CA ARG A 62 -1.67 -6.84 -16.37
C ARG A 62 -1.31 -7.05 -14.91
N ARG A 63 -0.93 -5.96 -14.23
CA ARG A 63 -0.41 -6.09 -12.89
C ARG A 63 -1.46 -5.71 -11.86
N ARG A 64 -1.60 -6.55 -10.86
CA ARG A 64 -2.50 -6.25 -9.75
C ARG A 64 -1.69 -5.62 -8.64
N VAL A 65 -2.18 -4.50 -8.13
CA VAL A 65 -1.50 -3.76 -7.07
C VAL A 65 -2.49 -3.48 -5.95
N ILE A 66 -1.96 -3.11 -4.80
CA ILE A 66 -2.79 -2.75 -3.64
C ILE A 66 -3.26 -1.33 -3.82
N ASN A 67 -4.54 -1.08 -3.58
CA ASN A 67 -5.12 0.24 -3.70
C ASN A 67 -5.04 0.97 -2.36
N LEU A 68 -3.92 1.63 -2.14
CA LEU A 68 -3.70 2.35 -0.88
C LEU A 68 -4.65 3.52 -0.72
N HIS A 69 -5.00 4.16 -1.80
CA HIS A 69 -5.91 5.29 -1.75
C HIS A 69 -7.26 4.87 -1.17
N ARG A 70 -7.77 3.72 -1.60
CA ARG A 70 -9.04 3.21 -1.09
C ARG A 70 -8.92 2.84 0.38
N ILE A 71 -7.78 2.25 0.78
CA ILE A 71 -7.57 1.91 2.18
C ILE A 71 -7.60 3.17 3.03
N ARG A 72 -6.91 4.22 2.60
CA ARG A 72 -6.88 5.47 3.37
C ARG A 72 -8.27 6.10 3.46
N LYS A 73 -9.01 6.07 2.37
CA LYS A 73 -10.37 6.63 2.40
C LYS A 73 -11.25 5.88 3.37
N ASP A 74 -11.13 4.56 3.38
CA ASP A 74 -11.95 3.76 4.29
C ASP A 74 -11.56 3.98 5.73
N LEU A 75 -10.26 4.11 6.01
CA LEU A 75 -9.80 4.45 7.35
C LEU A 75 -10.34 5.81 7.78
N ASP A 76 -10.33 6.78 6.88
CA ASP A 76 -10.84 8.12 7.18
C ASP A 76 -12.33 8.09 7.48
N ARG A 77 -13.05 7.14 6.92
CA ARG A 77 -14.48 6.97 7.18
C ARG A 77 -14.77 6.18 8.43
N GLY A 78 -13.73 5.77 9.14
CA GLY A 78 -13.91 5.07 10.39
C GLY A 78 -13.78 3.57 10.32
N LYS A 79 -13.42 3.02 9.16
CA LYS A 79 -13.23 1.58 9.05
C LYS A 79 -11.99 1.17 9.84
N THR A 80 -12.16 0.26 10.77
CA THR A 80 -11.06 -0.20 11.60
C THR A 80 -10.85 -1.70 11.52
N VAL A 81 -11.74 -2.41 10.83
CA VAL A 81 -11.66 -3.87 10.70
C VAL A 81 -11.75 -4.21 9.23
N PHE A 82 -10.81 -4.99 8.76
CA PHE A 82 -10.76 -5.45 7.37
C PHE A 82 -10.95 -6.95 7.37
N CYS A 83 -12.03 -7.41 6.78
CA CYS A 83 -12.39 -8.80 6.80
C CYS A 83 -12.40 -9.41 5.42
N GLN A 84 -12.27 -10.72 5.38
CA GLN A 84 -12.32 -11.47 4.15
C GLN A 84 -13.60 -11.13 3.40
N GLY A 85 -13.48 -10.82 2.12
CA GLY A 85 -14.63 -10.53 1.28
C GLY A 85 -15.09 -9.08 1.29
N ASP A 86 -14.47 -8.22 2.10
CA ASP A 86 -14.90 -6.82 2.17
C ASP A 86 -14.81 -6.11 0.83
N TYR A 87 -13.89 -6.55 -0.02
CA TYR A 87 -13.67 -5.92 -1.32
C TYR A 87 -13.96 -6.88 -2.45
N ALA A 88 -14.91 -7.77 -2.25
CA ALA A 88 -15.21 -8.80 -3.23
C ALA A 88 -15.75 -8.24 -4.55
N ASP A 89 -16.28 -7.03 -4.51
CA ASP A 89 -16.84 -6.41 -5.71
C ASP A 89 -15.85 -5.52 -6.44
N GLU A 90 -14.60 -5.60 -6.08
CA GLU A 90 -13.57 -4.78 -6.74
C GLU A 90 -12.91 -5.44 -7.94
#